data_bba49d07b055affb14882718cf2856f3
#
_entry.id   bba49d07b055affb14882718cf2856f3
#
_cell.length_a   1.000
_cell.length_b   1.000
_cell.length_c   1.000
_cell.angle_alpha   90.00
_cell.angle_beta   90.00
_cell.angle_gamma   90.00
#
_symmetry.space_group_name_H-M   'P 1'
#
loop_
_entity.id
_entity.type
_entity.pdbx_description
1 polymer ?
#
loop_
_entity_poly.entity_id
_entity_poly.type
_entity_poly.pdbx_seq_one_letter_code
_entity_poly.pdbx_strand_id
1 'polypeptide(L)'
;MQVLKTDYTFIIIGNGIAGTTAARNLRKHSDESILIISDETPYFFSRTALMYVFMGHMRFEDIQPYEKEFWTQNKIDLLQQTVTRISSKENTIMLASGQTIGYATLILATGSKPKHISPLDPEIKGVQSFYHKLDLENLEHWVQDTQNALVVGGGLIGIELAEMLHSRKKNVHFLIREDYFGGMILPVEERKMVTEHLQKHGINLYLEDTVDKLLTDENGRIKYVQTTQGKKITCEWLGLAVGVDPNIGWLQNNLIDTQKGILVNEYLQTNVDNIYAIGDCAQLIHPPKDRKAIEAVWYSGRAMGETVAKTLCGKPTVYNPGPWFNSAKFFDIEYQTYGQVQLEPKKNEEQHLFWKHPKKNRSLRLAFEPSSERFLGIIALGHRLRHHLFDKWIREKRNLSYVIDHLPKADFNPELTRTAYDKMNFKSQWHKLQKA
;
A
#
# COMPACT_ATOMS: atom_id res chain seq x y z
N MET A 1 34.62 7.60 -0.05
CA MET A 1 34.01 6.27 -0.25
C MET A 1 34.04 5.56 1.10
N GLN A 2 32.88 5.10 1.57
CA GLN A 2 32.81 4.29 2.80
C GLN A 2 33.46 2.93 2.49
N VAL A 3 34.44 2.50 3.31
CA VAL A 3 35.05 1.17 3.17
C VAL A 3 34.03 0.16 3.76
N LEU A 4 33.43 -0.65 2.90
CA LEU A 4 32.54 -1.72 3.34
C LEU A 4 33.34 -2.82 4.04
N LYS A 5 32.74 -3.42 5.06
CA LYS A 5 33.26 -4.64 5.70
C LYS A 5 33.03 -5.84 4.75
N THR A 6 33.84 -6.86 4.93
CA THR A 6 33.65 -8.15 4.24
C THR A 6 32.48 -8.95 4.79
N ASP A 7 32.14 -8.72 6.09
CA ASP A 7 31.13 -9.45 6.83
C ASP A 7 30.31 -8.50 7.74
N TYR A 8 29.01 -8.77 7.84
CA TYR A 8 28.09 -8.05 8.69
C TYR A 8 27.28 -9.00 9.57
N THR A 9 26.97 -8.59 10.78
CA THR A 9 26.03 -9.34 11.62
C THR A 9 24.64 -9.32 11.00
N PHE A 10 24.17 -8.16 10.55
CA PHE A 10 22.88 -8.01 9.89
C PHE A 10 23.02 -7.40 8.50
N ILE A 11 22.53 -8.11 7.49
CA ILE A 11 22.31 -7.54 6.16
C ILE A 11 20.82 -7.46 5.88
N ILE A 12 20.36 -6.31 5.38
CA ILE A 12 18.97 -6.03 5.01
C ILE A 12 18.94 -5.69 3.53
N ILE A 13 18.23 -6.50 2.72
CA ILE A 13 18.04 -6.22 1.29
C ILE A 13 16.72 -5.49 1.10
N GLY A 14 16.80 -4.20 0.78
CA GLY A 14 15.68 -3.27 0.62
C GLY A 14 15.65 -2.20 1.71
N ASN A 15 15.71 -0.93 1.29
CA ASN A 15 15.64 0.25 2.15
C ASN A 15 14.24 0.87 2.22
N GLY A 16 13.18 0.12 1.88
CA GLY A 16 11.80 0.54 2.08
C GLY A 16 11.42 0.63 3.57
N ILE A 17 10.13 0.92 3.86
CA ILE A 17 9.66 1.09 5.23
C ILE A 17 9.97 -0.10 6.14
N ALA A 18 9.85 -1.34 5.65
CA ALA A 18 10.08 -2.54 6.43
C ALA A 18 11.57 -2.68 6.81
N GLY A 19 12.48 -2.64 5.81
CA GLY A 19 13.92 -2.77 6.05
C GLY A 19 14.49 -1.64 6.88
N THR A 20 14.12 -0.39 6.59
CA THR A 20 14.52 0.77 7.39
C THR A 20 14.05 0.69 8.83
N THR A 21 12.82 0.23 9.07
CA THR A 21 12.28 0.05 10.41
C THR A 21 13.03 -1.06 11.15
N ALA A 22 13.33 -2.18 10.49
CA ALA A 22 14.14 -3.25 11.05
C ALA A 22 15.52 -2.75 11.47
N ALA A 23 16.26 -2.09 10.58
CA ALA A 23 17.59 -1.55 10.88
C ALA A 23 17.60 -0.60 12.08
N ARG A 24 16.65 0.34 12.13
CA ARG A 24 16.53 1.31 13.22
C ARG A 24 16.19 0.65 14.55
N ASN A 25 15.34 -0.36 14.56
CA ASN A 25 14.99 -1.07 15.78
C ASN A 25 16.08 -2.05 16.21
N LEU A 26 16.81 -2.68 15.29
CA LEU A 26 18.02 -3.44 15.60
C LEU A 26 19.05 -2.54 16.30
N ARG A 27 19.33 -1.36 15.75
CA ARG A 27 20.28 -0.40 16.33
C ARG A 27 19.90 0.09 17.73
N LYS A 28 18.61 0.18 18.07
CA LYS A 28 18.14 0.53 19.41
C LYS A 28 18.49 -0.51 20.49
N HIS A 29 18.73 -1.74 20.07
CA HIS A 29 18.90 -2.88 20.99
C HIS A 29 20.22 -3.64 20.79
N SER A 30 21.06 -3.24 19.80
CA SER A 30 22.31 -3.91 19.46
C SER A 30 23.31 -2.92 18.86
N ASP A 31 24.60 -3.10 19.19
CA ASP A 31 25.73 -2.37 18.59
C ASP A 31 26.37 -3.13 17.42
N GLU A 32 25.79 -4.24 17.03
CA GLU A 32 26.26 -5.10 15.92
C GLU A 32 26.29 -4.36 14.57
N SER A 33 27.09 -4.90 13.63
CA SER A 33 27.18 -4.31 12.28
C SER A 33 25.90 -4.50 11.48
N ILE A 34 25.39 -3.41 10.89
CA ILE A 34 24.17 -3.41 10.08
C ILE A 34 24.50 -2.81 8.71
N LEU A 35 24.16 -3.52 7.63
CA LEU A 35 24.21 -3.04 6.25
C LEU A 35 22.81 -3.08 5.64
N ILE A 36 22.37 -1.97 5.05
CA ILE A 36 21.19 -1.92 4.19
C ILE A 36 21.64 -1.81 2.73
N ILE A 37 21.11 -2.66 1.87
CA ILE A 37 21.39 -2.66 0.43
C ILE A 37 20.10 -2.35 -0.33
N SER A 38 20.17 -1.42 -1.26
CA SER A 38 19.07 -1.08 -2.17
C SER A 38 19.60 -0.75 -3.55
N ASP A 39 18.90 -1.16 -4.58
CA ASP A 39 19.23 -0.81 -5.97
C ASP A 39 18.57 0.50 -6.42
N GLU A 40 17.53 0.95 -5.74
CA GLU A 40 16.71 2.10 -6.15
C GLU A 40 17.32 3.44 -5.73
N THR A 41 17.55 3.63 -4.45
CA THR A 41 18.06 4.90 -3.88
C THR A 41 19.02 4.63 -2.74
N PRO A 42 19.99 5.53 -2.47
CA PRO A 42 20.89 5.36 -1.33
C PRO A 42 20.20 5.54 0.01
N TYR A 43 19.13 6.34 0.09
CA TYR A 43 18.42 6.66 1.32
C TYR A 43 16.95 6.25 1.25
N PHE A 44 16.38 5.90 2.39
CA PHE A 44 14.95 5.65 2.52
C PHE A 44 14.13 6.89 2.14
N PHE A 45 13.06 6.69 1.40
CA PHE A 45 12.03 7.69 1.14
C PHE A 45 10.63 7.11 1.32
N SER A 46 9.66 7.97 1.61
CA SER A 46 8.25 7.59 1.72
C SER A 46 7.64 7.40 0.33
N ARG A 47 7.58 6.15 -0.15
CA ARG A 47 7.07 5.81 -1.48
C ARG A 47 5.66 6.34 -1.72
N THR A 48 4.80 6.29 -0.72
CA THR A 48 3.42 6.81 -0.80
C THR A 48 3.35 8.33 -0.99
N ALA A 49 4.44 9.04 -0.81
CA ALA A 49 4.53 10.49 -0.99
C ALA A 49 5.06 10.91 -2.37
N LEU A 50 5.43 9.97 -3.26
CA LEU A 50 5.89 10.27 -4.63
C LEU A 50 4.85 11.11 -5.40
N MET A 51 3.56 10.85 -5.18
CA MET A 51 2.50 11.66 -5.79
C MET A 51 2.59 13.14 -5.42
N TYR A 52 2.94 13.47 -4.17
CA TYR A 52 3.06 14.87 -3.73
C TYR A 52 4.28 15.57 -4.32
N VAL A 53 5.35 14.82 -4.62
CA VAL A 53 6.50 15.34 -5.36
C VAL A 53 6.07 15.72 -6.78
N PHE A 54 5.40 14.82 -7.50
CA PHE A 54 4.90 15.10 -8.85
C PHE A 54 3.93 16.29 -8.88
N MET A 55 3.06 16.41 -7.88
CA MET A 55 2.10 17.52 -7.77
C MET A 55 2.77 18.86 -7.38
N GLY A 56 4.07 18.85 -7.06
CA GLY A 56 4.81 20.05 -6.65
C GLY A 56 4.54 20.51 -5.21
N HIS A 57 3.94 19.68 -4.38
CA HIS A 57 3.68 19.97 -2.98
C HIS A 57 4.91 19.78 -2.10
N MET A 58 5.85 18.90 -2.51
CA MET A 58 7.07 18.55 -1.79
C MET A 58 8.19 18.32 -2.79
N ARG A 59 9.44 18.55 -2.37
CA ARG A 59 10.62 18.10 -3.11
C ARG A 59 10.90 16.64 -2.77
N PHE A 60 11.71 15.95 -3.55
CA PHE A 60 12.06 14.57 -3.26
C PHE A 60 12.80 14.40 -1.91
N GLU A 61 13.64 15.39 -1.55
CA GLU A 61 14.34 15.41 -0.27
C GLU A 61 13.37 15.49 0.92
N ASP A 62 12.24 16.21 0.77
CA ASP A 62 11.26 16.40 1.84
C ASP A 62 10.50 15.11 2.19
N ILE A 63 10.52 14.10 1.30
CA ILE A 63 9.94 12.78 1.56
C ILE A 63 10.96 11.75 2.08
N GLN A 64 12.19 12.19 2.38
CA GLN A 64 13.23 11.42 3.05
C GLN A 64 13.23 11.79 4.54
N PRO A 65 12.61 11.00 5.42
CA PRO A 65 12.37 11.40 6.82
C PRO A 65 13.62 11.33 7.72
N TYR A 66 14.75 10.91 7.17
CA TYR A 66 16.03 10.85 7.89
C TYR A 66 17.08 11.61 7.11
N GLU A 67 17.79 12.50 7.80
CA GLU A 67 18.93 13.22 7.27
C GLU A 67 20.08 12.24 6.92
N LYS A 68 20.97 12.64 6.02
CA LYS A 68 22.07 11.77 5.57
C LYS A 68 22.98 11.34 6.71
N GLU A 69 23.23 12.25 7.63
CA GLU A 69 24.07 12.06 8.83
C GLU A 69 23.48 11.07 9.83
N PHE A 70 22.16 10.91 9.84
CA PHE A 70 21.44 9.97 10.70
C PHE A 70 22.02 8.54 10.59
N TRP A 71 22.31 8.10 9.40
CA TRP A 71 22.77 6.73 9.13
C TRP A 71 24.16 6.48 9.72
N THR A 72 25.09 7.41 9.46
CA THR A 72 26.46 7.35 10.01
C THR A 72 26.47 7.48 11.52
N GLN A 73 25.71 8.43 12.09
CA GLN A 73 25.58 8.61 13.54
C GLN A 73 25.02 7.37 14.24
N ASN A 74 24.12 6.65 13.57
CA ASN A 74 23.56 5.39 14.05
C ASN A 74 24.37 4.15 13.63
N LYS A 75 25.56 4.30 13.02
CA LYS A 75 26.42 3.20 12.59
C LYS A 75 25.66 2.16 11.73
N ILE A 76 24.82 2.64 10.81
CA ILE A 76 24.11 1.83 9.81
C ILE A 76 24.75 2.12 8.47
N ASP A 77 25.39 1.12 7.88
CA ASP A 77 26.02 1.22 6.59
C ASP A 77 24.97 1.12 5.49
N LEU A 78 25.09 1.93 4.45
CA LEU A 78 24.20 1.94 3.29
C LEU A 78 24.99 1.62 2.02
N LEU A 79 24.41 0.78 1.16
CA LEU A 79 24.98 0.42 -0.13
C LEU A 79 23.93 0.49 -1.23
N GLN A 80 24.15 1.35 -2.22
CA GLN A 80 23.31 1.38 -3.41
C GLN A 80 23.90 0.41 -4.46
N GLN A 81 23.38 -0.82 -4.48
CA GLN A 81 23.78 -1.89 -5.38
C GLN A 81 22.67 -2.93 -5.51
N THR A 82 22.64 -3.65 -6.61
CA THR A 82 21.76 -4.80 -6.81
C THR A 82 22.37 -6.06 -6.23
N VAL A 83 21.62 -6.78 -5.40
CA VAL A 83 21.96 -8.15 -4.98
C VAL A 83 21.44 -9.12 -6.03
N THR A 84 22.32 -9.93 -6.59
CA THR A 84 22.00 -10.87 -7.69
C THR A 84 21.84 -12.31 -7.23
N ARG A 85 22.46 -12.69 -6.09
CA ARG A 85 22.43 -14.06 -5.59
C ARG A 85 22.59 -14.11 -4.07
N ILE A 86 21.95 -15.10 -3.45
CA ILE A 86 22.15 -15.49 -2.05
C ILE A 86 22.73 -16.91 -2.03
N SER A 87 23.80 -17.12 -1.26
CA SER A 87 24.29 -18.45 -0.91
C SER A 87 23.97 -18.71 0.57
N SER A 88 22.84 -19.39 0.84
CA SER A 88 22.44 -19.71 2.19
C SER A 88 23.33 -20.76 2.88
N LYS A 89 24.08 -21.55 2.10
CA LYS A 89 25.07 -22.51 2.63
C LYS A 89 26.34 -21.83 3.16
N GLU A 90 26.75 -20.77 2.46
CA GLU A 90 27.98 -20.02 2.78
C GLU A 90 27.68 -18.75 3.58
N ASN A 91 26.39 -18.44 3.83
CA ASN A 91 25.94 -17.20 4.46
C ASN A 91 26.49 -15.95 3.76
N THR A 92 26.42 -15.92 2.43
CA THR A 92 26.92 -14.80 1.63
C THR A 92 25.86 -14.28 0.63
N ILE A 93 25.99 -13.02 0.27
CA ILE A 93 25.28 -12.41 -0.85
C ILE A 93 26.27 -12.00 -1.93
N MET A 94 25.86 -12.04 -3.20
CA MET A 94 26.63 -11.54 -4.34
C MET A 94 25.97 -10.28 -4.90
N LEU A 95 26.76 -9.26 -5.12
CA LEU A 95 26.35 -8.00 -5.76
C LEU A 95 26.50 -8.07 -7.27
N ALA A 96 25.82 -7.19 -8.00
CA ALA A 96 25.97 -7.06 -9.46
C ALA A 96 27.42 -6.72 -9.89
N SER A 97 28.20 -6.08 -9.01
CA SER A 97 29.64 -5.83 -9.21
C SER A 97 30.52 -7.08 -9.15
N GLY A 98 29.97 -8.25 -8.75
CA GLY A 98 30.71 -9.47 -8.48
C GLY A 98 31.27 -9.56 -7.05
N GLN A 99 31.18 -8.51 -6.26
CA GLN A 99 31.61 -8.52 -4.86
C GLN A 99 30.70 -9.43 -4.03
N THR A 100 31.30 -10.20 -3.12
CA THR A 100 30.60 -11.07 -2.16
C THR A 100 30.73 -10.48 -0.76
N ILE A 101 29.64 -10.50 0.02
CA ILE A 101 29.59 -10.01 1.42
C ILE A 101 28.96 -11.11 2.29
N GLY A 102 29.60 -11.41 3.42
CA GLY A 102 29.12 -12.37 4.40
C GLY A 102 28.08 -11.76 5.36
N TYR A 103 27.19 -12.63 5.88
CA TYR A 103 26.22 -12.23 6.90
C TYR A 103 26.07 -13.30 8.00
N ALA A 104 25.80 -12.86 9.23
CA ALA A 104 25.32 -13.76 10.26
C ALA A 104 23.79 -13.94 10.15
N THR A 105 23.05 -12.87 9.88
CA THR A 105 21.59 -12.87 9.66
C THR A 105 21.24 -12.02 8.44
N LEU A 106 20.35 -12.56 7.59
CA LEU A 106 19.84 -11.88 6.40
C LEU A 106 18.35 -11.55 6.55
N ILE A 107 17.97 -10.31 6.25
CA ILE A 107 16.59 -9.84 6.23
C ILE A 107 16.21 -9.42 4.80
N LEU A 108 15.25 -10.13 4.21
CA LEU A 108 14.71 -9.85 2.89
C LEU A 108 13.53 -8.87 3.02
N ALA A 109 13.71 -7.65 2.52
CA ALA A 109 12.73 -6.57 2.56
C ALA A 109 12.54 -5.95 1.15
N THR A 110 12.53 -6.80 0.13
CA THR A 110 12.58 -6.43 -1.30
C THR A 110 11.27 -5.85 -1.85
N GLY A 111 10.23 -5.79 -1.02
CA GLY A 111 8.97 -5.13 -1.34
C GLY A 111 8.21 -5.81 -2.49
N SER A 112 7.57 -4.99 -3.31
CA SER A 112 6.76 -5.40 -4.45
C SER A 112 7.32 -4.86 -5.75
N LYS A 113 6.82 -5.38 -6.85
CA LYS A 113 7.00 -4.85 -8.21
C LYS A 113 5.65 -4.74 -8.91
N PRO A 114 5.50 -3.81 -9.89
CA PRO A 114 4.30 -3.72 -10.69
C PRO A 114 3.98 -5.03 -11.42
N LYS A 115 2.68 -5.35 -11.52
CA LYS A 115 2.22 -6.48 -12.32
C LYS A 115 2.35 -6.19 -13.80
N HIS A 116 2.80 -7.21 -14.55
CA HIS A 116 2.72 -7.24 -16.00
C HIS A 116 1.50 -8.05 -16.42
N ILE A 117 0.60 -7.44 -17.20
CA ILE A 117 -0.62 -8.07 -17.71
C ILE A 117 -0.64 -7.87 -19.23
N SER A 118 -0.64 -8.97 -20.00
CA SER A 118 -0.89 -8.90 -21.46
C SER A 118 -2.31 -8.35 -21.72
N PRO A 119 -2.50 -7.46 -22.72
CA PRO A 119 -1.54 -6.98 -23.74
C PRO A 119 -0.79 -5.70 -23.34
N LEU A 120 -0.72 -5.36 -22.06
CA LEU A 120 -0.08 -4.14 -21.56
C LEU A 120 1.44 -4.31 -21.56
N ASP A 121 2.09 -3.81 -22.62
CA ASP A 121 3.53 -3.92 -22.82
C ASP A 121 4.24 -2.66 -22.32
N PRO A 122 5.04 -2.74 -21.24
CA PRO A 122 5.79 -1.61 -20.70
C PRO A 122 6.96 -1.15 -21.58
N GLU A 123 7.35 -1.91 -22.60
CA GLU A 123 8.41 -1.50 -23.56
C GLU A 123 7.89 -0.47 -24.57
N ILE A 124 6.56 -0.31 -24.72
CA ILE A 124 5.98 0.73 -25.54
C ILE A 124 6.27 2.10 -24.92
N LYS A 125 6.85 3.03 -25.68
CA LYS A 125 7.11 4.39 -25.22
C LYS A 125 5.83 5.09 -24.74
N GLY A 126 5.90 5.69 -23.56
CA GLY A 126 4.74 6.33 -22.92
C GLY A 126 3.81 5.36 -22.19
N VAL A 127 4.15 4.07 -22.07
CA VAL A 127 3.48 3.10 -21.22
C VAL A 127 4.35 2.81 -20.01
N GLN A 128 3.84 3.01 -18.80
CA GLN A 128 4.59 2.73 -17.57
C GLN A 128 3.68 2.41 -16.40
N SER A 129 4.21 1.76 -15.38
CA SER A 129 3.61 1.71 -14.04
C SER A 129 4.05 2.92 -13.20
N PHE A 130 3.51 3.02 -11.98
CA PHE A 130 3.93 4.04 -11.01
C PHE A 130 4.18 3.38 -9.65
N TYR A 131 5.46 3.13 -9.36
CA TYR A 131 5.88 2.48 -8.13
C TYR A 131 7.25 2.95 -7.64
N HIS A 132 8.24 3.06 -8.54
CA HIS A 132 9.61 3.43 -8.23
C HIS A 132 9.87 4.93 -8.42
N LYS A 133 11.00 5.41 -7.86
CA LYS A 133 11.49 6.78 -8.12
C LYS A 133 11.71 7.03 -9.61
N LEU A 134 12.24 6.03 -10.33
CA LEU A 134 12.42 6.12 -11.77
C LEU A 134 11.10 6.30 -12.52
N ASP A 135 10.00 5.71 -12.02
CA ASP A 135 8.68 5.91 -12.63
C ASP A 135 8.21 7.36 -12.47
N LEU A 136 8.54 8.02 -11.35
CA LEU A 136 8.29 9.45 -11.16
C LEU A 136 9.09 10.28 -12.17
N GLU A 137 10.39 10.01 -12.34
CA GLU A 137 11.25 10.74 -13.27
C GLU A 137 10.79 10.55 -14.72
N ASN A 138 10.41 9.33 -15.10
CA ASN A 138 9.85 9.05 -16.41
C ASN A 138 8.51 9.76 -16.63
N LEU A 139 7.62 9.77 -15.63
CA LEU A 139 6.35 10.48 -15.73
C LEU A 139 6.55 12.00 -15.86
N GLU A 140 7.49 12.60 -15.12
CA GLU A 140 7.83 14.01 -15.26
C GLU A 140 8.35 14.36 -16.68
N HIS A 141 9.06 13.43 -17.30
CA HIS A 141 9.51 13.58 -18.68
C HIS A 141 8.33 13.49 -19.66
N TRP A 142 7.52 12.41 -19.58
CA TRP A 142 6.44 12.17 -20.55
C TRP A 142 5.29 13.18 -20.44
N VAL A 143 5.00 13.67 -19.23
CA VAL A 143 3.85 14.53 -18.99
C VAL A 143 3.96 15.89 -19.71
N GLN A 144 5.16 16.34 -20.08
CA GLN A 144 5.37 17.60 -20.76
C GLN A 144 4.66 17.62 -22.11
N ASP A 145 4.80 16.55 -22.89
CA ASP A 145 4.22 16.41 -24.24
C ASP A 145 2.91 15.61 -24.27
N THR A 146 2.28 15.40 -23.11
CA THR A 146 1.04 14.66 -22.96
C THR A 146 -0.12 15.64 -22.79
N GLN A 147 -1.17 15.51 -23.59
CA GLN A 147 -2.45 16.20 -23.41
C GLN A 147 -3.49 15.23 -22.84
N ASN A 148 -3.58 14.03 -23.42
CA ASN A 148 -4.51 12.99 -23.00
C ASN A 148 -3.73 11.88 -22.32
N ALA A 149 -4.03 11.59 -21.09
CA ALA A 149 -3.44 10.51 -20.32
C ALA A 149 -4.49 9.46 -19.97
N LEU A 150 -4.16 8.19 -20.16
CA LEU A 150 -5.04 7.08 -19.77
C LEU A 150 -4.45 6.37 -18.56
N VAL A 151 -5.25 6.17 -17.53
CA VAL A 151 -4.94 5.32 -16.37
C VAL A 151 -5.76 4.05 -16.45
N VAL A 152 -5.13 2.89 -16.25
CA VAL A 152 -5.77 1.57 -16.26
C VAL A 152 -5.68 0.93 -14.89
N GLY A 153 -6.85 0.65 -14.28
CA GLY A 153 -6.98 -0.06 -13.00
C GLY A 153 -7.55 0.78 -11.86
N GLY A 154 -8.72 0.39 -11.35
CA GLY A 154 -9.53 1.08 -10.33
C GLY A 154 -9.07 0.90 -8.88
N GLY A 155 -7.75 0.79 -8.63
CA GLY A 155 -7.15 0.69 -7.30
C GLY A 155 -6.64 2.02 -6.75
N LEU A 156 -5.95 1.97 -5.59
CA LEU A 156 -5.39 3.17 -4.93
C LEU A 156 -4.35 3.88 -5.80
N ILE A 157 -3.43 3.14 -6.42
CA ILE A 157 -2.42 3.73 -7.33
C ILE A 157 -3.09 4.40 -8.52
N GLY A 158 -4.17 3.80 -9.05
CA GLY A 158 -4.89 4.36 -10.19
C GLY A 158 -5.53 5.73 -9.90
N ILE A 159 -6.18 5.87 -8.75
CA ILE A 159 -6.78 7.16 -8.39
C ILE A 159 -5.71 8.21 -8.04
N GLU A 160 -4.60 7.81 -7.44
CA GLU A 160 -3.45 8.69 -7.19
C GLU A 160 -2.86 9.20 -8.50
N LEU A 161 -2.65 8.33 -9.50
CA LEU A 161 -2.22 8.73 -10.85
C LEU A 161 -3.21 9.67 -11.53
N ALA A 162 -4.52 9.39 -11.42
CA ALA A 162 -5.55 10.26 -11.98
C ALA A 162 -5.52 11.65 -11.34
N GLU A 163 -5.36 11.75 -10.01
CA GLU A 163 -5.22 13.03 -9.29
C GLU A 163 -3.93 13.76 -9.69
N MET A 164 -2.80 13.06 -9.78
CA MET A 164 -1.52 13.61 -10.21
C MET A 164 -1.61 14.26 -11.59
N LEU A 165 -2.14 13.54 -12.58
CA LEU A 165 -2.30 14.04 -13.95
C LEU A 165 -3.31 15.19 -14.02
N HIS A 166 -4.41 15.09 -13.30
CA HIS A 166 -5.42 16.16 -13.19
C HIS A 166 -4.81 17.45 -12.60
N SER A 167 -3.94 17.35 -11.58
CA SER A 167 -3.25 18.49 -10.99
C SER A 167 -2.36 19.25 -11.99
N ARG A 168 -1.83 18.54 -12.98
CA ARG A 168 -1.06 19.07 -14.11
C ARG A 168 -1.94 19.46 -15.31
N LYS A 169 -3.27 19.56 -15.11
CA LYS A 169 -4.26 19.97 -16.13
C LYS A 169 -4.27 19.07 -17.38
N LYS A 170 -3.97 17.79 -17.23
CA LYS A 170 -4.08 16.83 -18.33
C LYS A 170 -5.53 16.35 -18.46
N ASN A 171 -5.95 16.02 -19.67
CA ASN A 171 -7.22 15.35 -19.93
C ASN A 171 -7.08 13.88 -19.50
N VAL A 172 -7.69 13.52 -18.38
CA VAL A 172 -7.52 12.21 -17.78
C VAL A 172 -8.66 11.27 -18.19
N HIS A 173 -8.29 10.16 -18.82
CA HIS A 173 -9.13 9.01 -19.08
C HIS A 173 -8.83 7.94 -18.05
N PHE A 174 -9.84 7.29 -17.47
CA PHE A 174 -9.65 6.30 -16.43
C PHE A 174 -10.47 5.04 -16.76
N LEU A 175 -9.77 3.96 -17.12
CA LEU A 175 -10.35 2.68 -17.52
C LEU A 175 -10.40 1.73 -16.34
N ILE A 176 -11.59 1.30 -15.98
CA ILE A 176 -11.89 0.52 -14.78
C ILE A 176 -12.73 -0.69 -15.19
N ARG A 177 -12.27 -1.88 -14.81
CA ARG A 177 -12.93 -3.14 -15.16
C ARG A 177 -14.27 -3.33 -14.43
N GLU A 178 -14.39 -2.78 -13.24
CA GLU A 178 -15.57 -2.88 -12.39
C GLU A 178 -16.65 -1.86 -12.80
N ASP A 179 -17.86 -2.04 -12.29
CA ASP A 179 -19.04 -1.16 -12.50
C ASP A 179 -18.87 0.25 -11.90
N TYR A 180 -18.02 0.36 -10.87
CA TYR A 180 -17.66 1.61 -10.17
C TYR A 180 -16.19 1.56 -9.75
N PHE A 181 -15.62 2.74 -9.49
CA PHE A 181 -14.29 2.82 -8.86
C PHE A 181 -14.28 2.14 -7.49
N GLY A 182 -13.14 1.49 -7.16
CA GLY A 182 -12.91 0.95 -5.83
C GLY A 182 -13.57 -0.41 -5.55
N GLY A 183 -13.89 -1.18 -6.58
CA GLY A 183 -14.55 -2.48 -6.46
C GLY A 183 -13.89 -3.48 -5.52
N MET A 184 -12.57 -3.35 -5.28
CA MET A 184 -11.80 -4.18 -4.35
C MET A 184 -11.58 -3.54 -2.97
N ILE A 185 -12.11 -2.33 -2.73
CA ILE A 185 -11.77 -1.52 -1.56
C ILE A 185 -13.01 -1.06 -0.80
N LEU A 186 -14.09 -0.74 -1.52
CA LEU A 186 -15.26 -0.05 -0.99
C LEU A 186 -16.55 -0.85 -1.25
N PRO A 187 -17.51 -0.87 -0.31
CA PRO A 187 -18.88 -1.29 -0.57
C PRO A 187 -19.59 -0.41 -1.62
N VAL A 188 -20.70 -0.90 -2.15
CA VAL A 188 -21.34 -0.32 -3.34
C VAL A 188 -21.74 1.16 -3.20
N GLU A 189 -22.23 1.58 -2.04
CA GLU A 189 -22.68 2.96 -1.85
C GLU A 189 -21.52 3.94 -1.86
N GLU A 190 -20.41 3.58 -1.22
CA GLU A 190 -19.17 4.36 -1.23
C GLU A 190 -18.54 4.37 -2.63
N ARG A 191 -18.55 3.23 -3.34
CA ARG A 191 -18.07 3.16 -4.75
C ARG A 191 -18.79 4.17 -5.63
N LYS A 192 -20.14 4.18 -5.57
CA LYS A 192 -20.98 5.13 -6.33
C LYS A 192 -20.61 6.58 -5.99
N MET A 193 -20.47 6.87 -4.69
CA MET A 193 -20.16 8.22 -4.23
C MET A 193 -18.79 8.71 -4.75
N VAL A 194 -17.75 7.87 -4.71
CA VAL A 194 -16.43 8.22 -5.23
C VAL A 194 -16.43 8.31 -6.76
N THR A 195 -17.13 7.42 -7.45
CA THR A 195 -17.25 7.46 -8.93
C THR A 195 -17.91 8.75 -9.40
N GLU A 196 -19.04 9.16 -8.79
CA GLU A 196 -19.70 10.43 -9.07
C GLU A 196 -18.77 11.64 -8.79
N HIS A 197 -17.94 11.53 -7.75
CA HIS A 197 -16.97 12.57 -7.40
C HIS A 197 -15.87 12.71 -8.45
N LEU A 198 -15.32 11.61 -8.94
CA LEU A 198 -14.34 11.62 -10.03
C LEU A 198 -14.91 12.28 -11.30
N GLN A 199 -16.15 11.95 -11.67
CA GLN A 199 -16.83 12.56 -12.81
C GLN A 199 -16.99 14.07 -12.64
N LYS A 200 -17.35 14.54 -11.44
CA LYS A 200 -17.45 15.99 -11.12
C LYS A 200 -16.11 16.73 -11.22
N HIS A 201 -14.98 16.02 -11.05
CA HIS A 201 -13.64 16.57 -11.29
C HIS A 201 -13.22 16.51 -12.77
N GLY A 202 -14.11 16.10 -13.66
CA GLY A 202 -13.81 16.05 -15.10
C GLY A 202 -12.97 14.85 -15.53
N ILE A 203 -12.92 13.80 -14.73
CA ILE A 203 -12.26 12.53 -15.09
C ILE A 203 -13.18 11.77 -16.04
N ASN A 204 -12.68 11.41 -17.24
CA ASN A 204 -13.40 10.60 -18.22
C ASN A 204 -13.36 9.13 -17.82
N LEU A 205 -14.42 8.61 -17.22
CA LEU A 205 -14.49 7.23 -16.74
C LEU A 205 -14.98 6.28 -17.83
N TYR A 206 -14.28 5.15 -18.00
CA TYR A 206 -14.65 3.99 -18.81
C TYR A 206 -14.81 2.82 -17.86
N LEU A 207 -16.05 2.49 -17.51
CA LEU A 207 -16.42 1.46 -16.55
C LEU A 207 -16.76 0.16 -17.25
N GLU A 208 -16.64 -0.98 -16.56
CA GLU A 208 -16.93 -2.33 -17.07
C GLU A 208 -16.18 -2.68 -18.36
N ASP A 209 -14.97 -2.11 -18.53
CA ASP A 209 -14.21 -2.25 -19.76
C ASP A 209 -12.72 -2.47 -19.45
N THR A 210 -12.00 -3.10 -20.39
CA THR A 210 -10.57 -3.39 -20.26
C THR A 210 -9.83 -3.11 -21.56
N VAL A 211 -8.50 -3.14 -21.50
CA VAL A 211 -7.65 -3.00 -22.69
C VAL A 211 -7.72 -4.27 -23.52
N ASP A 212 -7.98 -4.12 -24.82
CA ASP A 212 -7.83 -5.16 -25.84
C ASP A 212 -6.49 -5.04 -26.56
N LYS A 213 -6.17 -3.83 -27.06
CA LYS A 213 -4.93 -3.58 -27.83
C LYS A 213 -4.34 -2.20 -27.53
N LEU A 214 -3.01 -2.14 -27.55
CA LEU A 214 -2.25 -0.90 -27.58
C LEU A 214 -1.82 -0.61 -29.02
N LEU A 215 -1.98 0.62 -29.44
CA LEU A 215 -1.62 1.05 -30.80
C LEU A 215 -0.69 2.27 -30.71
N THR A 216 0.42 2.17 -31.44
CA THR A 216 1.51 3.16 -31.41
C THR A 216 1.48 4.05 -32.66
N ASP A 217 2.20 5.16 -32.58
CA ASP A 217 2.60 5.95 -33.72
C ASP A 217 3.84 5.33 -34.42
N GLU A 218 4.33 5.99 -35.47
CA GLU A 218 5.51 5.60 -36.25
C GLU A 218 6.82 5.58 -35.43
N ASN A 219 6.86 6.30 -34.30
CA ASN A 219 8.01 6.37 -33.39
C ASN A 219 7.92 5.33 -32.26
N GLY A 220 6.91 4.46 -32.25
CA GLY A 220 6.66 3.44 -31.22
C GLY A 220 6.11 4.01 -29.91
N ARG A 221 5.57 5.26 -29.89
CA ARG A 221 4.90 5.84 -28.74
C ARG A 221 3.42 5.48 -28.76
N ILE A 222 2.84 5.23 -27.58
CA ILE A 222 1.39 4.99 -27.45
C ILE A 222 0.60 6.15 -28.07
N LYS A 223 -0.39 5.80 -28.91
CA LYS A 223 -1.24 6.78 -29.59
C LYS A 223 -2.71 6.63 -29.22
N TYR A 224 -3.16 5.41 -29.04
CA TYR A 224 -4.49 5.10 -28.54
C TYR A 224 -4.61 3.65 -28.06
N VAL A 225 -5.60 3.44 -27.22
CA VAL A 225 -5.98 2.13 -26.72
C VAL A 225 -7.32 1.73 -27.34
N GLN A 226 -7.41 0.51 -27.82
CA GLN A 226 -8.68 -0.13 -28.15
C GLN A 226 -9.13 -0.94 -26.94
N THR A 227 -10.37 -0.75 -26.51
CA THR A 227 -10.95 -1.49 -25.39
C THR A 227 -11.70 -2.73 -25.88
N THR A 228 -11.99 -3.65 -24.96
CA THR A 228 -12.77 -4.87 -25.25
C THR A 228 -14.21 -4.58 -25.69
N GLN A 229 -14.75 -3.40 -25.33
CA GLN A 229 -16.05 -2.92 -25.84
C GLN A 229 -15.93 -2.20 -27.21
N GLY A 230 -14.75 -2.23 -27.84
CA GLY A 230 -14.52 -1.61 -29.14
C GLY A 230 -14.33 -0.10 -29.13
N LYS A 231 -14.25 0.53 -27.96
CA LYS A 231 -13.97 1.97 -27.84
C LYS A 231 -12.51 2.26 -28.16
N LYS A 232 -12.27 3.40 -28.82
CA LYS A 232 -10.94 3.93 -29.10
C LYS A 232 -10.67 5.12 -28.21
N ILE A 233 -9.68 5.01 -27.30
CA ILE A 233 -9.29 6.07 -26.38
C ILE A 233 -7.92 6.60 -26.81
N THR A 234 -7.88 7.86 -27.24
CA THR A 234 -6.62 8.54 -27.62
C THR A 234 -5.85 8.89 -26.35
N CYS A 235 -4.55 8.58 -26.32
CA CYS A 235 -3.66 8.93 -25.23
C CYS A 235 -2.21 8.97 -25.70
N GLU A 236 -1.45 9.91 -25.21
CA GLU A 236 -0.01 10.03 -25.43
C GLU A 236 0.81 9.43 -24.28
N TRP A 237 0.13 9.06 -23.20
CA TRP A 237 0.68 8.38 -22.03
C TRP A 237 -0.34 7.44 -21.40
N LEU A 238 0.14 6.27 -20.97
CA LEU A 238 -0.66 5.21 -20.37
C LEU A 238 -0.04 4.79 -19.02
N GLY A 239 -0.77 4.97 -17.92
CA GLY A 239 -0.39 4.51 -16.57
C GLY A 239 -1.02 3.18 -16.20
N LEU A 240 -0.18 2.21 -15.83
CA LEU A 240 -0.58 0.88 -15.41
C LEU A 240 -0.73 0.81 -13.89
N ALA A 241 -1.95 0.70 -13.40
CA ALA A 241 -2.28 0.61 -11.98
C ALA A 241 -3.04 -0.70 -11.65
N VAL A 242 -2.64 -1.80 -12.29
CA VAL A 242 -3.31 -3.12 -12.24
C VAL A 242 -2.87 -3.99 -11.07
N GLY A 243 -2.15 -3.42 -10.12
CA GLY A 243 -1.68 -4.05 -8.90
C GLY A 243 -0.19 -4.32 -8.89
N VAL A 244 0.26 -4.94 -7.81
CA VAL A 244 1.67 -5.29 -7.56
C VAL A 244 1.78 -6.75 -7.16
N ASP A 245 2.96 -7.34 -7.40
CA ASP A 245 3.33 -8.67 -6.92
C ASP A 245 4.57 -8.56 -6.03
N PRO A 246 4.75 -9.46 -5.05
CA PRO A 246 5.99 -9.56 -4.28
C PRO A 246 7.23 -9.63 -5.19
N ASN A 247 8.25 -8.85 -4.87
CA ASN A 247 9.50 -8.82 -5.66
C ASN A 247 10.43 -9.96 -5.25
N ILE A 248 10.11 -11.17 -5.70
CA ILE A 248 10.82 -12.41 -5.36
C ILE A 248 11.40 -13.15 -6.56
N GLY A 249 11.17 -12.68 -7.79
CA GLY A 249 11.57 -13.39 -9.02
C GLY A 249 13.08 -13.61 -9.15
N TRP A 250 13.90 -12.80 -8.47
CA TRP A 250 15.34 -12.91 -8.43
C TRP A 250 15.88 -14.02 -7.48
N LEU A 251 15.01 -14.57 -6.62
CA LEU A 251 15.33 -15.65 -5.68
C LEU A 251 15.30 -17.06 -6.30
N GLN A 252 15.37 -17.17 -7.61
CA GLN A 252 15.38 -18.45 -8.30
C GLN A 252 16.63 -19.25 -7.93
N ASN A 253 16.48 -20.59 -7.81
CA ASN A 253 17.55 -21.55 -7.53
C ASN A 253 18.24 -21.39 -6.16
N ASN A 254 17.52 -20.93 -5.13
CA ASN A 254 18.01 -20.95 -3.76
C ASN A 254 17.10 -21.79 -2.81
N LEU A 255 17.59 -22.03 -1.58
CA LEU A 255 16.91 -22.92 -0.62
C LEU A 255 15.74 -22.26 0.12
N ILE A 256 15.41 -21.00 -0.19
CA ILE A 256 14.35 -20.24 0.47
C ILE A 256 13.01 -20.60 -0.16
N ASP A 257 12.08 -21.08 0.64
CA ASP A 257 10.75 -21.46 0.19
C ASP A 257 9.91 -20.23 -0.22
N THR A 258 9.35 -20.31 -1.41
CA THR A 258 8.50 -19.22 -1.97
C THR A 258 7.21 -19.81 -2.55
N GLN A 259 6.14 -19.03 -2.52
CA GLN A 259 4.91 -19.22 -3.30
C GLN A 259 4.59 -17.93 -4.07
N LYS A 260 3.56 -17.19 -3.64
CA LYS A 260 3.31 -15.83 -4.13
C LYS A 260 4.27 -14.82 -3.50
N GLY A 261 4.75 -15.08 -2.29
CA GLY A 261 5.76 -14.35 -1.56
C GLY A 261 6.78 -15.32 -0.93
N ILE A 262 7.73 -14.80 -0.16
CA ILE A 262 8.69 -15.58 0.63
C ILE A 262 7.94 -16.15 1.83
N LEU A 263 7.91 -17.49 1.99
CA LEU A 263 7.19 -18.14 3.08
C LEU A 263 7.89 -17.87 4.42
N VAL A 264 7.12 -17.39 5.39
CA VAL A 264 7.62 -17.13 6.74
C VAL A 264 6.65 -17.65 7.81
N ASN A 265 7.22 -18.05 8.95
CA ASN A 265 6.47 -18.40 10.14
C ASN A 265 5.97 -17.14 10.90
N GLU A 266 5.37 -17.33 12.06
CA GLU A 266 4.86 -16.23 12.90
C GLU A 266 5.93 -15.31 13.49
N TYR A 267 7.21 -15.71 13.45
CA TYR A 267 8.38 -14.90 13.84
C TYR A 267 9.02 -14.19 12.63
N LEU A 268 8.42 -14.28 11.44
CA LEU A 268 8.92 -13.75 10.17
C LEU A 268 10.20 -14.44 9.67
N GLN A 269 10.49 -15.65 10.17
CA GLN A 269 11.63 -16.48 9.79
C GLN A 269 11.23 -17.37 8.61
N THR A 270 12.12 -17.55 7.66
CA THR A 270 11.96 -18.48 6.52
C THR A 270 12.24 -19.94 6.96
N ASN A 271 12.23 -20.86 6.01
CA ASN A 271 12.70 -22.23 6.22
C ASN A 271 14.23 -22.32 6.43
N VAL A 272 14.98 -21.24 6.27
CA VAL A 272 16.42 -21.14 6.53
C VAL A 272 16.63 -20.33 7.82
N ASP A 273 17.25 -20.94 8.83
CA ASP A 273 17.28 -20.48 10.23
C ASP A 273 17.73 -19.02 10.42
N ASN A 274 18.70 -18.55 9.63
CA ASN A 274 19.25 -17.20 9.74
C ASN A 274 18.75 -16.22 8.67
N ILE A 275 17.66 -16.59 7.95
CA ILE A 275 17.06 -15.73 6.92
C ILE A 275 15.61 -15.42 7.30
N TYR A 276 15.28 -14.13 7.29
CA TYR A 276 13.96 -13.56 7.59
C TYR A 276 13.41 -12.81 6.38
N ALA A 277 12.08 -12.70 6.27
CA ALA A 277 11.47 -11.85 5.26
C ALA A 277 10.37 -10.97 5.86
N ILE A 278 10.31 -9.70 5.43
CA ILE A 278 9.40 -8.69 5.96
C ILE A 278 8.87 -7.75 4.86
N GLY A 279 7.74 -7.12 5.14
CA GLY A 279 7.08 -6.23 4.18
C GLY A 279 6.38 -6.97 3.06
N ASP A 280 6.18 -6.32 1.94
CA ASP A 280 5.33 -6.80 0.84
C ASP A 280 5.82 -8.10 0.19
N CYS A 281 7.12 -8.43 0.32
CA CYS A 281 7.68 -9.68 -0.22
C CYS A 281 7.40 -10.91 0.65
N ALA A 282 7.03 -10.71 1.92
CA ALA A 282 6.79 -11.80 2.87
C ALA A 282 5.36 -12.36 2.74
N GLN A 283 5.24 -13.70 2.83
CA GLN A 283 3.98 -14.42 2.87
C GLN A 283 3.91 -15.25 4.15
N LEU A 284 3.00 -14.90 5.05
CA LEU A 284 2.76 -15.68 6.26
C LEU A 284 2.18 -17.07 5.91
N ILE A 285 2.79 -18.13 6.43
CA ILE A 285 2.27 -19.51 6.29
C ILE A 285 0.93 -19.62 7.04
N HIS A 286 0.86 -19.02 8.22
CA HIS A 286 -0.34 -18.96 9.05
C HIS A 286 -0.67 -17.52 9.39
N PRO A 287 -1.41 -16.79 8.52
CA PRO A 287 -1.78 -15.42 8.81
C PRO A 287 -2.71 -15.34 10.02
N PRO A 288 -2.65 -14.27 10.83
CA PRO A 288 -3.62 -14.02 11.89
C PRO A 288 -5.05 -14.02 11.34
N LYS A 289 -6.01 -14.36 12.20
CA LYS A 289 -7.43 -14.34 11.82
C LYS A 289 -7.79 -12.98 11.21
N ASP A 290 -8.55 -13.03 10.13
CA ASP A 290 -9.03 -11.84 9.40
C ASP A 290 -7.93 -11.00 8.74
N ARG A 291 -6.72 -11.57 8.54
CA ARG A 291 -5.60 -10.94 7.84
C ARG A 291 -5.20 -11.74 6.59
N LYS A 292 -4.67 -11.04 5.59
CA LYS A 292 -4.14 -11.70 4.38
C LYS A 292 -2.76 -12.27 4.64
N ALA A 293 -2.40 -13.33 3.92
CA ALA A 293 -1.06 -13.91 3.99
C ALA A 293 0.03 -12.94 3.48
N ILE A 294 -0.32 -12.09 2.50
CA ILE A 294 0.51 -11.01 1.97
C ILE A 294 -0.25 -9.70 2.11
N GLU A 295 0.36 -8.71 2.70
CA GLU A 295 -0.22 -7.36 2.88
C GLU A 295 0.77 -6.30 2.40
N ALA A 296 0.57 -5.85 1.17
CA ALA A 296 1.35 -4.75 0.58
C ALA A 296 0.84 -3.40 1.12
N VAL A 297 1.11 -3.13 2.40
CA VAL A 297 0.67 -1.94 3.12
C VAL A 297 1.78 -1.39 3.99
N TRP A 298 1.98 -0.09 3.94
CA TRP A 298 3.03 0.63 4.67
C TRP A 298 3.06 0.27 6.18
N TYR A 299 1.89 0.22 6.81
CA TYR A 299 1.76 -0.07 8.25
C TYR A 299 2.15 -1.50 8.61
N SER A 300 1.78 -2.48 7.77
CA SER A 300 2.16 -3.89 7.94
C SER A 300 3.67 -4.07 7.80
N GLY A 301 4.29 -3.45 6.79
CA GLY A 301 5.74 -3.47 6.60
C GLY A 301 6.49 -2.90 7.80
N ARG A 302 6.02 -1.77 8.35
CA ARG A 302 6.58 -1.18 9.56
C ARG A 302 6.47 -2.12 10.77
N ALA A 303 5.29 -2.68 11.01
CA ALA A 303 5.06 -3.60 12.14
C ALA A 303 5.91 -4.86 12.03
N MET A 304 6.11 -5.42 10.82
CA MET A 304 7.02 -6.54 10.57
C MET A 304 8.48 -6.16 10.90
N GLY A 305 8.93 -4.97 10.48
CA GLY A 305 10.27 -4.48 10.81
C GLY A 305 10.52 -4.32 12.31
N GLU A 306 9.53 -3.83 13.06
CA GLU A 306 9.60 -3.73 14.53
C GLU A 306 9.62 -5.12 15.20
N THR A 307 8.86 -6.08 14.66
CA THR A 307 8.76 -7.44 15.19
C THR A 307 10.04 -8.24 14.98
N VAL A 308 10.57 -8.25 13.75
CA VAL A 308 11.79 -9.01 13.44
C VAL A 308 13.00 -8.49 14.24
N ALA A 309 13.10 -7.18 14.40
CA ALA A 309 14.18 -6.61 15.20
C ALA A 309 14.14 -7.05 16.68
N LYS A 310 12.96 -7.15 17.29
CA LYS A 310 12.81 -7.68 18.66
C LYS A 310 13.26 -9.13 18.74
N THR A 311 12.80 -9.96 17.79
CA THR A 311 13.16 -11.38 17.72
C THR A 311 14.67 -11.54 17.62
N LEU A 312 15.33 -10.81 16.73
CA LEU A 312 16.77 -10.87 16.50
C LEU A 312 17.61 -10.30 17.67
N CYS A 313 17.01 -9.46 18.51
CA CYS A 313 17.64 -8.96 19.72
C CYS A 313 17.29 -9.77 20.98
N GLY A 314 17.02 -11.08 20.82
CA GLY A 314 16.83 -12.02 21.93
C GLY A 314 15.46 -11.96 22.61
N LYS A 315 14.46 -11.31 21.96
CA LYS A 315 13.06 -11.26 22.43
C LYS A 315 12.13 -11.86 21.38
N PRO A 316 12.07 -13.19 21.22
CA PRO A 316 11.19 -13.82 20.25
C PRO A 316 9.77 -13.26 20.32
N THR A 317 9.33 -12.62 19.25
CA THR A 317 8.08 -11.88 19.22
C THR A 317 7.23 -12.37 18.05
N VAL A 318 6.05 -12.89 18.35
CA VAL A 318 5.07 -13.27 17.32
C VAL A 318 4.55 -12.03 16.63
N TYR A 319 4.53 -12.04 15.29
CA TYR A 319 3.97 -10.96 14.51
C TYR A 319 2.46 -10.86 14.72
N ASN A 320 2.05 -9.75 15.30
CA ASN A 320 0.64 -9.42 15.54
C ASN A 320 0.34 -7.98 15.08
N PRO A 321 -0.16 -7.80 13.86
CA PRO A 321 -0.46 -6.46 13.34
C PRO A 321 -1.65 -5.78 14.02
N GLY A 322 -2.41 -6.49 14.85
CA GLY A 322 -3.65 -6.00 15.46
C GLY A 322 -4.82 -5.86 14.47
N PRO A 323 -5.85 -5.08 14.81
CA PRO A 323 -6.96 -4.79 13.91
C PRO A 323 -6.47 -4.16 12.59
N TRP A 324 -7.13 -4.56 11.47
CA TRP A 324 -6.82 -3.94 10.17
C TRP A 324 -7.10 -2.44 10.21
N PHE A 325 -6.27 -1.66 9.59
CA PHE A 325 -6.56 -0.27 9.28
C PHE A 325 -5.84 0.18 8.01
N ASN A 326 -6.44 1.13 7.32
CA ASN A 326 -5.83 1.80 6.18
C ASN A 326 -6.41 3.21 6.04
N SER A 327 -5.67 4.07 5.34
CA SER A 327 -6.12 5.40 4.96
C SER A 327 -5.60 5.76 3.58
N ALA A 328 -6.40 6.51 2.84
CA ALA A 328 -6.07 7.03 1.53
C ALA A 328 -6.80 8.36 1.30
N LYS A 329 -6.55 8.96 0.16
CA LYS A 329 -7.26 10.14 -0.30
C LYS A 329 -7.77 9.89 -1.73
N PHE A 330 -9.01 10.22 -1.99
CA PHE A 330 -9.64 10.14 -3.30
C PHE A 330 -9.95 11.56 -3.76
N PHE A 331 -8.99 12.21 -4.40
CA PHE A 331 -9.00 13.67 -4.63
C PHE A 331 -9.08 14.41 -3.29
N ASP A 332 -10.20 15.07 -2.98
CA ASP A 332 -10.43 15.78 -1.72
C ASP A 332 -11.25 14.97 -0.68
N ILE A 333 -11.59 13.71 -0.98
CA ILE A 333 -12.26 12.82 -0.04
C ILE A 333 -11.23 12.01 0.75
N GLU A 334 -11.09 12.27 2.05
CA GLU A 334 -10.31 11.39 2.93
C GLU A 334 -11.04 10.06 3.13
N TYR A 335 -10.31 8.97 3.00
CA TYR A 335 -10.75 7.61 3.29
C TYR A 335 -10.02 7.05 4.49
N GLN A 336 -10.78 6.47 5.42
CA GLN A 336 -10.23 5.72 6.56
C GLN A 336 -11.06 4.46 6.77
N THR A 337 -10.38 3.37 7.12
CA THR A 337 -11.01 2.13 7.54
C THR A 337 -10.33 1.56 8.76
N TYR A 338 -11.11 1.00 9.67
CA TYR A 338 -10.63 0.32 10.87
C TYR A 338 -11.42 -0.96 11.07
N GLY A 339 -10.73 -2.08 11.34
CA GLY A 339 -11.33 -3.40 11.46
C GLY A 339 -11.78 -3.98 10.13
N GLN A 340 -12.67 -4.96 10.21
CA GLN A 340 -13.20 -5.68 9.06
C GLN A 340 -14.52 -5.06 8.62
N VAL A 341 -14.64 -4.77 7.33
CA VAL A 341 -15.88 -4.38 6.67
C VAL A 341 -15.93 -5.12 5.34
N GLN A 342 -16.80 -6.13 5.24
CA GLN A 342 -16.96 -6.91 4.03
C GLN A 342 -17.61 -6.04 2.93
N LEU A 343 -17.12 -6.18 1.71
CA LEU A 343 -17.68 -5.44 0.56
C LEU A 343 -19.09 -5.93 0.21
N GLU A 344 -19.29 -7.24 0.34
CA GLU A 344 -20.55 -7.96 0.13
C GLU A 344 -20.80 -8.88 1.34
N PRO A 345 -21.40 -8.36 2.43
CA PRO A 345 -21.57 -9.12 3.65
C PRO A 345 -22.63 -10.19 3.50
N LYS A 346 -22.36 -11.39 4.02
CA LYS A 346 -23.39 -12.40 4.22
C LYS A 346 -24.24 -12.03 5.43
N LYS A 347 -25.56 -11.95 5.24
CA LYS A 347 -26.53 -11.43 6.22
C LYS A 347 -26.38 -12.02 7.64
N ASN A 348 -25.99 -13.29 7.74
CA ASN A 348 -25.84 -13.98 9.02
C ASN A 348 -24.46 -13.79 9.67
N GLU A 349 -23.47 -13.31 8.92
CA GLU A 349 -22.08 -13.13 9.39
C GLU A 349 -21.78 -11.67 9.72
N GLU A 350 -22.25 -10.75 8.88
CA GLU A 350 -22.00 -9.32 9.03
C GLU A 350 -23.19 -8.50 8.53
N GLN A 351 -23.53 -7.45 9.24
CA GLN A 351 -24.51 -6.45 8.83
C GLN A 351 -23.93 -5.05 8.98
N HIS A 352 -24.52 -4.09 8.25
CA HIS A 352 -24.03 -2.72 8.20
C HIS A 352 -25.09 -1.69 8.57
N LEU A 353 -24.66 -0.66 9.30
CA LEU A 353 -25.37 0.61 9.37
C LEU A 353 -24.66 1.61 8.47
N PHE A 354 -25.36 2.23 7.56
CA PHE A 354 -24.80 3.18 6.62
C PHE A 354 -25.45 4.54 6.71
N TRP A 355 -24.64 5.58 6.70
CA TRP A 355 -25.08 6.97 6.61
C TRP A 355 -24.28 7.71 5.54
N LYS A 356 -25.00 8.50 4.71
CA LYS A 356 -24.41 9.43 3.73
C LYS A 356 -24.93 10.83 4.03
N HIS A 357 -24.04 11.81 4.03
CA HIS A 357 -24.43 13.20 4.19
C HIS A 357 -25.23 13.68 2.95
N PRO A 358 -26.38 14.39 3.12
CA PRO A 358 -27.26 14.71 2.02
C PRO A 358 -26.64 15.68 0.96
N LYS A 359 -25.64 16.48 1.35
CA LYS A 359 -25.06 17.53 0.47
C LYS A 359 -23.55 17.47 0.31
N LYS A 360 -22.84 16.69 1.11
CA LYS A 360 -21.36 16.61 1.12
C LYS A 360 -20.89 15.20 0.80
N ASN A 361 -19.70 15.04 0.25
CA ASN A 361 -19.08 13.74 0.02
C ASN A 361 -18.54 13.15 1.33
N ARG A 362 -19.48 12.82 2.24
CA ARG A 362 -19.18 12.23 3.54
C ARG A 362 -20.09 11.05 3.80
N SER A 363 -19.50 9.95 4.27
CA SER A 363 -20.25 8.77 4.72
C SER A 363 -19.57 8.08 5.88
N LEU A 364 -20.35 7.34 6.64
CA LEU A 364 -19.87 6.40 7.65
C LEU A 364 -20.64 5.10 7.50
N ARG A 365 -19.90 3.99 7.54
CA ARG A 365 -20.44 2.63 7.56
C ARG A 365 -19.89 1.91 8.78
N LEU A 366 -20.77 1.42 9.64
CA LEU A 366 -20.45 0.59 10.80
C LEU A 366 -20.78 -0.86 10.47
N ALA A 367 -19.82 -1.76 10.61
CA ALA A 367 -20.00 -3.20 10.44
C ALA A 367 -20.08 -3.88 11.80
N PHE A 368 -20.99 -4.86 11.94
CA PHE A 368 -21.18 -5.61 13.17
C PHE A 368 -21.63 -7.05 12.91
N GLU A 369 -21.34 -7.94 13.85
CA GLU A 369 -21.78 -9.33 13.86
C GLU A 369 -23.19 -9.42 14.42
N PRO A 370 -24.20 -9.93 13.66
CA PRO A 370 -25.59 -9.90 14.09
C PRO A 370 -25.89 -10.69 15.37
N SER A 371 -25.22 -11.84 15.54
CA SER A 371 -25.49 -12.77 16.66
C SER A 371 -25.03 -12.24 18.03
N SER A 372 -23.93 -11.48 18.05
CA SER A 372 -23.29 -10.98 19.28
C SER A 372 -23.36 -9.46 19.41
N GLU A 373 -23.88 -8.77 18.38
CA GLU A 373 -23.86 -7.31 18.26
C GLU A 373 -22.45 -6.70 18.33
N ARG A 374 -21.43 -7.52 18.17
CA ARG A 374 -20.02 -7.09 18.24
C ARG A 374 -19.67 -6.17 17.07
N PHE A 375 -19.11 -5.02 17.37
CA PHE A 375 -18.55 -4.12 16.38
C PHE A 375 -17.34 -4.78 15.68
N LEU A 376 -17.35 -4.82 14.36
CA LEU A 376 -16.31 -5.42 13.51
C LEU A 376 -15.42 -4.38 12.86
N GLY A 377 -15.98 -3.26 12.42
CA GLY A 377 -15.21 -2.24 11.74
C GLY A 377 -16.02 -1.05 11.25
N ILE A 378 -15.30 -0.10 10.68
CA ILE A 378 -15.86 1.15 10.13
C ILE A 378 -15.15 1.50 8.83
N ILE A 379 -15.92 2.03 7.87
CA ILE A 379 -15.43 2.82 6.73
C ILE A 379 -15.92 4.25 6.89
N ALA A 380 -15.01 5.20 6.74
CA ALA A 380 -15.29 6.62 6.82
C ALA A 380 -14.78 7.32 5.54
N LEU A 381 -15.65 8.05 4.86
CA LEU A 381 -15.30 8.95 3.77
C LEU A 381 -15.56 10.40 4.17
N GLY A 382 -14.59 11.28 3.93
CA GLY A 382 -14.68 12.69 4.26
C GLY A 382 -14.75 13.00 5.76
N HIS A 383 -14.42 12.03 6.60
CA HIS A 383 -14.29 12.18 8.04
C HIS A 383 -12.90 11.79 8.48
N ARG A 384 -12.33 12.58 9.39
CA ARG A 384 -11.07 12.24 10.06
C ARG A 384 -11.37 11.74 11.47
N LEU A 385 -10.99 10.49 11.73
CA LEU A 385 -11.31 9.76 12.96
C LEU A 385 -10.05 9.41 13.74
N ARG A 386 -10.19 9.28 15.07
CA ARG A 386 -9.09 8.91 15.98
C ARG A 386 -8.85 7.42 15.94
N HIS A 387 -7.77 7.01 15.30
CA HIS A 387 -7.35 5.61 15.12
C HIS A 387 -7.36 4.81 16.43
N HIS A 388 -6.73 5.33 17.50
CA HIS A 388 -6.55 4.61 18.75
C HIS A 388 -7.87 4.18 19.42
N LEU A 389 -8.97 4.91 19.20
CA LEU A 389 -10.28 4.53 19.75
C LEU A 389 -10.85 3.31 19.03
N PHE A 390 -10.79 3.26 17.71
CA PHE A 390 -11.28 2.10 16.94
C PHE A 390 -10.41 0.88 17.18
N ASP A 391 -9.08 1.01 17.22
CA ASP A 391 -8.18 -0.08 17.61
C ASP A 391 -8.56 -0.65 18.97
N LYS A 392 -8.78 0.22 19.97
CA LYS A 392 -9.22 -0.16 21.31
C LYS A 392 -10.59 -0.87 21.30
N TRP A 393 -11.58 -0.28 20.66
CA TRP A 393 -12.94 -0.84 20.65
C TRP A 393 -13.01 -2.21 19.98
N ILE A 394 -12.27 -2.42 18.91
CA ILE A 394 -12.19 -3.71 18.21
C ILE A 394 -11.48 -4.76 19.08
N ARG A 395 -10.34 -4.41 19.70
CA ARG A 395 -9.61 -5.31 20.60
C ARG A 395 -10.44 -5.69 21.84
N GLU A 396 -11.18 -4.74 22.39
CA GLU A 396 -12.09 -4.95 23.54
C GLU A 396 -13.40 -5.63 23.13
N LYS A 397 -13.61 -5.91 21.84
CA LYS A 397 -14.85 -6.52 21.32
C LYS A 397 -16.10 -5.77 21.74
N ARG A 398 -16.06 -4.42 21.73
CA ARG A 398 -17.20 -3.59 22.12
C ARG A 398 -18.41 -3.88 21.23
N ASN A 399 -19.61 -3.80 21.81
CA ASN A 399 -20.85 -3.93 21.04
C ASN A 399 -21.16 -2.65 20.25
N LEU A 400 -22.01 -2.78 19.24
CA LEU A 400 -22.37 -1.71 18.33
C LEU A 400 -23.03 -0.52 19.06
N SER A 401 -23.90 -0.78 20.04
CA SER A 401 -24.56 0.28 20.83
C SER A 401 -23.52 1.17 21.53
N TYR A 402 -22.54 0.56 22.18
CA TYR A 402 -21.44 1.30 22.81
C TYR A 402 -20.69 2.19 21.80
N VAL A 403 -20.36 1.65 20.60
CA VAL A 403 -19.66 2.40 19.57
C VAL A 403 -20.48 3.57 19.07
N ILE A 404 -21.79 3.39 18.82
CA ILE A 404 -22.70 4.47 18.39
C ILE A 404 -22.74 5.58 19.44
N ASP A 405 -22.85 5.25 20.72
CA ASP A 405 -22.90 6.24 21.81
C ASP A 405 -21.60 7.03 22.00
N HIS A 406 -20.47 6.40 21.65
CA HIS A 406 -19.15 7.00 21.79
C HIS A 406 -18.56 7.55 20.48
N LEU A 407 -19.26 7.41 19.36
CA LEU A 407 -18.79 7.86 18.05
C LEU A 407 -18.39 9.34 18.01
N PRO A 408 -19.06 10.29 18.70
CA PRO A 408 -18.64 11.68 18.76
C PRO A 408 -17.24 11.88 19.36
N LYS A 409 -16.79 11.00 20.27
CA LYS A 409 -15.43 11.06 20.85
C LYS A 409 -14.34 10.65 19.86
N ALA A 410 -14.72 9.94 18.80
CA ALA A 410 -13.80 9.49 17.76
C ALA A 410 -13.54 10.54 16.70
N ASP A 411 -14.23 11.67 16.69
CA ASP A 411 -13.90 12.80 15.81
C ASP A 411 -12.48 13.31 16.11
N PHE A 412 -11.67 13.52 15.07
CA PHE A 412 -10.27 13.95 15.24
C PHE A 412 -10.17 15.41 15.67
N ASN A 413 -11.00 16.28 15.09
CA ASN A 413 -11.02 17.72 15.33
C ASN A 413 -12.44 18.20 15.73
N PRO A 414 -12.94 17.82 16.92
CA PRO A 414 -14.33 18.14 17.31
C PRO A 414 -14.57 19.64 17.45
N GLU A 415 -13.54 20.43 17.74
CA GLU A 415 -13.61 21.89 17.84
C GLU A 415 -13.73 22.59 16.48
N LEU A 416 -13.20 21.96 15.42
CA LEU A 416 -13.21 22.53 14.06
C LEU A 416 -14.33 21.95 13.18
N THR A 417 -14.81 20.76 13.50
CA THR A 417 -15.85 20.05 12.75
C THR A 417 -17.04 19.73 13.64
N ARG A 418 -18.12 20.48 13.51
CA ARG A 418 -19.41 20.10 14.10
C ARG A 418 -20.04 18.99 13.25
N THR A 419 -19.74 17.75 13.57
CA THR A 419 -20.39 16.60 12.95
C THR A 419 -21.66 16.31 13.74
N ALA A 420 -22.83 16.46 13.11
CA ALA A 420 -24.11 16.19 13.75
C ALA A 420 -24.34 14.67 13.78
N TYR A 421 -23.64 13.96 14.68
CA TYR A 421 -23.79 12.51 14.87
C TYR A 421 -25.23 12.11 15.18
N ASP A 422 -26.00 12.95 15.87
CA ASP A 422 -27.43 12.72 16.14
C ASP A 422 -28.28 12.62 14.87
N LYS A 423 -27.87 13.32 13.78
CA LYS A 423 -28.55 13.28 12.48
C LYS A 423 -28.20 12.05 11.64
N MET A 424 -27.20 11.25 12.03
CA MET A 424 -26.83 10.03 11.33
C MET A 424 -27.82 8.90 11.55
N ASN A 425 -28.68 9.04 12.54
CA ASN A 425 -29.79 8.12 12.77
C ASN A 425 -29.39 6.63 12.94
N PHE A 426 -28.16 6.37 13.38
CA PHE A 426 -27.67 5.00 13.57
C PHE A 426 -28.49 4.24 14.61
N LYS A 427 -28.92 4.88 15.71
CA LYS A 427 -29.76 4.25 16.71
C LYS A 427 -31.11 3.79 16.13
N SER A 428 -31.74 4.61 15.31
CA SER A 428 -33.03 4.25 14.67
C SER A 428 -32.85 3.14 13.63
N GLN A 429 -31.76 3.17 12.84
CA GLN A 429 -31.42 2.07 11.92
C GLN A 429 -31.21 0.77 12.68
N TRP A 430 -30.43 0.81 13.77
CA TRP A 430 -30.18 -0.32 14.63
C TRP A 430 -31.46 -0.93 15.21
N HIS A 431 -32.35 -0.12 15.80
CA HIS A 431 -33.63 -0.59 16.32
C HIS A 431 -34.55 -1.21 15.26
N LYS A 432 -34.47 -0.74 13.99
CA LYS A 432 -35.21 -1.36 12.90
C LYS A 432 -34.68 -2.75 12.55
N LEU A 433 -33.35 -2.93 12.55
CA LEU A 433 -32.74 -4.23 12.28
C LEU A 433 -33.03 -5.25 13.38
N GLN A 434 -33.13 -4.82 14.64
CA GLN A 434 -33.49 -5.71 15.76
C GLN A 434 -34.96 -6.22 15.72
N LYS A 435 -35.82 -5.51 14.98
CA LYS A 435 -37.27 -5.87 14.86
C LYS A 435 -37.58 -6.65 13.57
N ALA A 436 -36.62 -6.74 12.64
CA ALA A 436 -36.75 -7.44 11.35
C ALA A 436 -36.14 -8.85 11.42
#